data_02449ee2b37ce02e4f3db6af648b3c9f
#
_entry.id   02449ee2b37ce02e4f3db6af648b3c9f
#
_cell.length_a   1.000
_cell.length_b   1.000
_cell.length_c   1.000
_cell.angle_alpha   90.00
_cell.angle_beta   90.00
_cell.angle_gamma   90.00
#
_symmetry.space_group_name_H-M   'P 1'
#
loop_
_entity.id
_entity.type
_entity.pdbx_description
1 polymer ?
#
loop_
_entity_poly.entity_id
_entity_poly.type
_entity_poly.pdbx_seq_one_letter_code
_entity_poly.pdbx_strand_id
1 'polypeptide(L)'
;GVPIVPETAVVELIEREGIDLAVFAYSDVPHSRVMHLASQCLAAGADFTMLSGRHTMLTSSKPVVAVTAVRTGVGKSQTTRYLAKLLREKGLRVVAVRHPMPYGDLAAQAVQRFAAYADLDRYECTIEEREEYEPHIDAGCVVYAGVDYERILRQAETEADVILWDGGNNDLPFYRPDLHVCLVDPLRPGDERRYHPGEANVRMADLVIVNKCDAARPEDIDAVEASVREMNPLAQIHRCDSPVTVEGGAAVEGKDVIVVEDGPTLTHGSMTFGAGVVGASAARVSRIVDPSPYAVGSLAATYAKYPNACGVLPAMGYSSEQIRDLEATIEATPADAIVSGTPIDLTRVLTVSKPIVRASYELREREPGRLRAALDAVLG
;
A
#
# COMPACT_ATOMS: atom_id res chain seq x y z
N GLY A 1 24.22 -11.23 -16.60
CA GLY A 1 22.86 -10.83 -16.30
C GLY A 1 22.43 -9.65 -17.16
N VAL A 2 21.17 -9.30 -17.16
CA VAL A 2 20.66 -8.10 -17.85
C VAL A 2 21.12 -6.87 -17.06
N PRO A 3 21.74 -5.85 -17.68
CA PRO A 3 22.17 -4.66 -16.99
C PRO A 3 20.95 -3.83 -16.52
N ILE A 4 21.05 -3.27 -15.31
CA ILE A 4 20.08 -2.30 -14.79
C ILE A 4 20.69 -0.91 -14.95
N VAL A 5 19.98 -0.02 -15.63
CA VAL A 5 20.42 1.35 -15.91
C VAL A 5 19.35 2.35 -15.47
N PRO A 6 19.72 3.61 -15.17
CA PRO A 6 18.73 4.66 -14.86
C PRO A 6 17.78 4.92 -16.04
N GLU A 7 16.50 5.18 -15.75
CA GLU A 7 15.48 5.52 -16.77
C GLU A 7 15.91 6.71 -17.64
N THR A 8 16.67 7.64 -17.07
CA THR A 8 17.19 8.82 -17.82
C THR A 8 18.12 8.46 -18.98
N ALA A 9 18.67 7.24 -19.00
CA ALA A 9 19.51 6.74 -20.08
C ALA A 9 18.74 6.04 -21.21
N VAL A 10 17.39 6.02 -21.16
CA VAL A 10 16.55 5.24 -22.09
C VAL A 10 16.81 5.59 -23.57
N VAL A 11 16.90 6.87 -23.90
CA VAL A 11 17.12 7.33 -25.29
C VAL A 11 18.51 6.89 -25.78
N GLU A 12 19.55 7.18 -25.00
CA GLU A 12 20.93 6.75 -25.32
C GLU A 12 21.03 5.23 -25.49
N LEU A 13 20.34 4.48 -24.61
CA LEU A 13 20.37 3.03 -24.66
C LEU A 13 19.69 2.50 -25.94
N ILE A 14 18.54 3.05 -26.31
CA ILE A 14 17.82 2.69 -27.55
C ILE A 14 18.72 2.91 -28.77
N GLU A 15 19.31 4.09 -28.87
CA GLU A 15 20.17 4.45 -30.03
C GLU A 15 21.44 3.60 -30.08
N ARG A 16 22.11 3.38 -28.94
CA ARG A 16 23.38 2.68 -28.89
C ARG A 16 23.24 1.18 -29.14
N GLU A 17 22.23 0.56 -28.52
CA GLU A 17 22.04 -0.91 -28.58
C GLU A 17 21.08 -1.33 -29.71
N GLY A 18 20.44 -0.40 -30.41
CA GLY A 18 19.47 -0.71 -31.47
C GLY A 18 18.23 -1.42 -30.93
N ILE A 19 17.63 -0.88 -29.85
CA ILE A 19 16.47 -1.50 -29.22
C ILE A 19 15.20 -1.19 -30.03
N ASP A 20 14.47 -2.22 -30.44
CA ASP A 20 13.26 -2.10 -31.23
C ASP A 20 11.99 -1.94 -30.37
N LEU A 21 11.99 -2.41 -29.11
CA LEU A 21 10.81 -2.46 -28.26
C LEU A 21 11.13 -2.10 -26.81
N ALA A 22 10.47 -1.08 -26.29
CA ALA A 22 10.44 -0.73 -24.87
C ALA A 22 9.12 -1.22 -24.24
N VAL A 23 9.23 -1.97 -23.14
CA VAL A 23 8.08 -2.49 -22.37
C VAL A 23 7.94 -1.69 -21.09
N PHE A 24 6.80 -1.03 -20.90
CA PHE A 24 6.53 -0.28 -19.68
C PHE A 24 6.05 -1.23 -18.56
N ALA A 25 6.69 -1.15 -17.40
CA ALA A 25 6.44 -2.04 -16.27
C ALA A 25 6.36 -1.31 -14.90
N TYR A 26 6.18 0.00 -14.88
CA TYR A 26 5.95 0.75 -13.64
C TYR A 26 4.47 0.81 -13.26
N SER A 27 4.21 0.96 -11.98
CA SER A 27 2.88 1.17 -11.40
C SER A 27 2.83 2.44 -10.54
N ASP A 28 1.64 2.88 -10.18
CA ASP A 28 1.31 4.09 -9.40
C ASP A 28 1.93 5.37 -9.98
N VAL A 29 1.87 5.50 -11.30
CA VAL A 29 2.40 6.65 -12.03
C VAL A 29 1.30 7.39 -12.80
N PRO A 30 1.37 8.73 -12.90
CA PRO A 30 0.38 9.48 -13.69
C PRO A 30 0.49 9.14 -15.18
N HIS A 31 -0.66 9.10 -15.88
CA HIS A 31 -0.74 8.82 -17.33
C HIS A 31 0.15 9.76 -18.17
N SER A 32 0.31 11.02 -17.73
CA SER A 32 1.21 11.96 -18.41
C SER A 32 2.66 11.48 -18.43
N ARG A 33 3.15 10.88 -17.33
CA ARG A 33 4.50 10.31 -17.27
C ARG A 33 4.66 9.13 -18.22
N VAL A 34 3.64 8.25 -18.29
CA VAL A 34 3.64 7.11 -19.23
C VAL A 34 3.77 7.61 -20.66
N MET A 35 2.98 8.64 -21.02
CA MET A 35 3.01 9.20 -22.39
C MET A 35 4.28 9.99 -22.70
N HIS A 36 4.88 10.66 -21.72
CA HIS A 36 6.18 11.31 -21.92
C HIS A 36 7.30 10.29 -22.18
N LEU A 37 7.33 9.19 -21.42
CA LEU A 37 8.30 8.12 -21.65
C LEU A 37 8.08 7.42 -23.00
N ALA A 38 6.82 7.14 -23.34
CA ALA A 38 6.45 6.60 -24.66
C ALA A 38 6.94 7.51 -25.80
N SER A 39 6.74 8.82 -25.67
CA SER A 39 7.19 9.80 -26.68
C SER A 39 8.71 9.81 -26.84
N GLN A 40 9.47 9.65 -25.74
CA GLN A 40 10.93 9.55 -25.81
C GLN A 40 11.38 8.27 -26.55
N CYS A 41 10.78 7.11 -26.21
CA CYS A 41 11.08 5.84 -26.87
C CYS A 41 10.78 5.91 -28.38
N LEU A 42 9.59 6.41 -28.75
CA LEU A 42 9.17 6.55 -30.16
C LEU A 42 10.09 7.49 -30.93
N ALA A 43 10.49 8.62 -30.33
CA ALA A 43 11.41 9.57 -30.97
C ALA A 43 12.81 8.98 -31.17
N ALA A 44 13.25 8.08 -30.30
CA ALA A 44 14.51 7.35 -30.39
C ALA A 44 14.45 6.13 -31.35
N GLY A 45 13.27 5.79 -31.89
CA GLY A 45 13.09 4.72 -32.87
C GLY A 45 12.65 3.38 -32.32
N ALA A 46 12.28 3.27 -31.02
CA ALA A 46 11.75 2.07 -30.44
C ALA A 46 10.22 2.12 -30.31
N ASP A 47 9.55 1.00 -30.57
CA ASP A 47 8.14 0.83 -30.19
C ASP A 47 7.96 0.87 -28.68
N PHE A 48 6.79 1.33 -28.22
CA PHE A 48 6.44 1.37 -26.79
C PHE A 48 5.19 0.51 -26.53
N THR A 49 5.27 -0.40 -25.55
CA THR A 49 4.16 -1.31 -25.24
C THR A 49 3.90 -1.45 -23.76
N MET A 50 2.66 -1.81 -23.43
CA MET A 50 2.18 -2.19 -22.11
C MET A 50 1.49 -3.55 -22.21
N LEU A 51 1.75 -4.43 -21.24
CA LEU A 51 1.18 -5.78 -21.26
C LEU A 51 -0.18 -5.80 -20.57
N SER A 52 -1.14 -6.43 -21.20
CA SER A 52 -2.46 -6.70 -20.61
C SER A 52 -2.37 -7.84 -19.59
N GLY A 53 -3.09 -7.71 -18.47
CA GLY A 53 -3.26 -8.80 -17.49
C GLY A 53 -3.74 -10.11 -18.10
N ARG A 54 -4.50 -10.06 -19.20
CA ARG A 54 -4.90 -11.27 -19.95
C ARG A 54 -3.72 -12.14 -20.38
N HIS A 55 -2.57 -11.55 -20.62
CA HIS A 55 -1.36 -12.24 -21.08
C HIS A 55 -0.38 -12.55 -19.96
N THR A 56 -0.53 -11.92 -18.79
CA THR A 56 0.44 -12.04 -17.69
C THR A 56 -0.12 -12.73 -16.46
N MET A 57 -1.44 -12.73 -16.25
CA MET A 57 -2.05 -13.36 -15.09
C MET A 57 -1.95 -14.89 -15.13
N LEU A 58 -1.48 -15.48 -14.03
CA LEU A 58 -1.45 -16.92 -13.81
C LEU A 58 -2.82 -17.41 -13.33
N THR A 59 -3.19 -18.61 -13.75
CA THR A 59 -4.44 -19.25 -13.31
C THR A 59 -4.20 -20.12 -12.09
N SER A 60 -5.03 -19.95 -11.06
CA SER A 60 -5.01 -20.73 -9.82
C SER A 60 -6.02 -21.87 -9.87
N SER A 61 -5.70 -22.96 -9.14
CA SER A 61 -6.64 -24.05 -8.84
C SER A 61 -7.54 -23.75 -7.63
N LYS A 62 -7.25 -22.66 -6.92
CA LYS A 62 -8.01 -22.18 -5.76
C LYS A 62 -8.65 -20.85 -6.11
N PRO A 63 -9.80 -20.49 -5.51
CA PRO A 63 -10.39 -19.17 -5.67
C PRO A 63 -9.39 -18.06 -5.31
N VAL A 64 -9.35 -17.03 -6.13
CA VAL A 64 -8.50 -15.84 -5.94
C VAL A 64 -9.36 -14.61 -5.73
N VAL A 65 -9.16 -13.93 -4.61
CA VAL A 65 -9.70 -12.59 -4.35
C VAL A 65 -8.56 -11.59 -4.50
N ALA A 66 -8.64 -10.69 -5.47
CA ALA A 66 -7.64 -9.65 -5.66
C ALA A 66 -8.12 -8.32 -5.09
N VAL A 67 -7.25 -7.66 -4.33
CA VAL A 67 -7.48 -6.30 -3.81
C VAL A 67 -6.47 -5.36 -4.44
N THR A 68 -6.97 -4.40 -5.20
CA THR A 68 -6.17 -3.36 -5.85
C THR A 68 -6.65 -1.97 -5.42
N ALA A 69 -5.92 -0.94 -5.76
CA ALA A 69 -6.35 0.43 -5.52
C ALA A 69 -5.86 1.34 -6.64
N VAL A 70 -6.51 2.49 -6.81
CA VAL A 70 -6.12 3.47 -7.84
C VAL A 70 -4.83 4.19 -7.49
N ARG A 71 -4.49 4.30 -6.19
CA ARG A 71 -3.28 4.94 -5.68
C ARG A 71 -2.85 4.39 -4.32
N THR A 72 -1.60 4.62 -3.97
CA THR A 72 -1.08 4.41 -2.61
C THR A 72 -1.86 5.25 -1.59
N GLY A 73 -2.11 4.69 -0.40
CA GLY A 73 -2.83 5.36 0.68
C GLY A 73 -4.35 5.34 0.57
N VAL A 74 -4.96 4.68 -0.42
CA VAL A 74 -6.44 4.57 -0.58
C VAL A 74 -7.07 3.66 0.49
N GLY A 75 -6.30 2.74 1.09
CA GLY A 75 -6.79 1.82 2.12
C GLY A 75 -6.81 0.35 1.71
N LYS A 76 -5.99 -0.03 0.73
CA LYS A 76 -5.88 -1.42 0.24
C LYS A 76 -5.59 -2.40 1.40
N SER A 77 -4.57 -2.18 2.20
CA SER A 77 -4.14 -3.09 3.27
C SER A 77 -5.22 -3.32 4.34
N GLN A 78 -5.97 -2.27 4.75
CA GLN A 78 -7.08 -2.46 5.70
C GLN A 78 -8.23 -3.27 5.08
N THR A 79 -8.52 -3.08 3.80
CA THR A 79 -9.54 -3.84 3.08
C THR A 79 -9.15 -5.31 2.96
N THR A 80 -7.88 -5.57 2.64
CA THR A 80 -7.36 -6.94 2.56
C THR A 80 -7.47 -7.65 3.92
N ARG A 81 -7.11 -6.97 5.01
CA ARG A 81 -7.29 -7.51 6.38
C ARG A 81 -8.77 -7.78 6.70
N TYR A 82 -9.66 -6.88 6.32
CA TYR A 82 -11.09 -7.05 6.55
C TYR A 82 -11.63 -8.27 5.78
N LEU A 83 -11.28 -8.42 4.51
CA LEU A 83 -11.67 -9.58 3.70
C LEU A 83 -11.07 -10.88 4.24
N ALA A 84 -9.80 -10.86 4.66
CA ALA A 84 -9.15 -12.00 5.30
C ALA A 84 -9.88 -12.44 6.57
N LYS A 85 -10.32 -11.48 7.41
CA LYS A 85 -11.13 -11.75 8.60
C LYS A 85 -12.46 -12.42 8.22
N LEU A 86 -13.19 -11.87 7.25
CA LEU A 86 -14.47 -12.45 6.80
C LEU A 86 -14.30 -13.88 6.28
N LEU A 87 -13.25 -14.16 5.51
CA LEU A 87 -12.95 -15.49 5.00
C LEU A 87 -12.60 -16.47 6.13
N ARG A 88 -11.83 -16.03 7.11
CA ARG A 88 -11.47 -16.86 8.27
C ARG A 88 -12.64 -17.14 9.21
N GLU A 89 -13.56 -16.19 9.38
CA GLU A 89 -14.82 -16.41 10.12
C GLU A 89 -15.68 -17.50 9.48
N LYS A 90 -15.50 -17.77 8.18
CA LYS A 90 -16.10 -18.91 7.46
C LYS A 90 -15.33 -20.21 7.67
N GLY A 91 -14.22 -20.20 8.40
CA GLY A 91 -13.37 -21.37 8.65
C GLY A 91 -12.39 -21.69 7.52
N LEU A 92 -12.20 -20.78 6.56
CA LEU A 92 -11.31 -20.98 5.40
C LEU A 92 -9.85 -20.67 5.78
N ARG A 93 -8.92 -21.45 5.23
CA ARG A 93 -7.49 -21.17 5.28
C ARG A 93 -7.15 -20.13 4.21
N VAL A 94 -6.72 -18.96 4.64
CA VAL A 94 -6.39 -17.83 3.76
C VAL A 94 -4.89 -17.70 3.63
N VAL A 95 -4.41 -17.65 2.40
CA VAL A 95 -3.03 -17.30 2.07
C VAL A 95 -3.03 -15.96 1.37
N ALA A 96 -2.33 -14.98 1.94
CA ALA A 96 -2.11 -13.68 1.31
C ALA A 96 -0.83 -13.73 0.46
N VAL A 97 -0.88 -13.19 -0.75
CA VAL A 97 0.30 -13.03 -1.60
C VAL A 97 0.58 -11.55 -1.81
N ARG A 98 1.81 -11.19 -1.46
CA ARG A 98 2.30 -9.81 -1.52
C ARG A 98 3.37 -9.64 -2.58
N HIS A 99 3.49 -8.42 -3.06
CA HIS A 99 4.64 -8.01 -3.87
C HIS A 99 5.92 -8.07 -3.03
N PRO A 100 7.05 -8.58 -3.57
CA PRO A 100 8.32 -8.54 -2.85
C PRO A 100 8.86 -7.13 -2.81
N MET A 101 9.54 -6.79 -1.73
CA MET A 101 10.36 -5.58 -1.69
C MET A 101 11.72 -5.89 -2.36
N PRO A 102 12.22 -5.04 -3.27
CA PRO A 102 13.44 -5.34 -4.03
C PRO A 102 14.72 -5.03 -3.22
N TYR A 103 14.73 -5.39 -1.94
CA TYR A 103 15.87 -5.21 -1.06
C TYR A 103 16.67 -6.51 -0.92
N GLY A 104 17.99 -6.44 -1.11
CA GLY A 104 18.87 -7.57 -0.95
C GLY A 104 18.98 -8.51 -2.17
N ASP A 105 19.15 -9.80 -1.91
CA ASP A 105 19.33 -10.83 -2.95
C ASP A 105 17.99 -11.36 -3.45
N LEU A 106 17.56 -10.87 -4.61
CA LEU A 106 16.31 -11.29 -5.25
C LEU A 106 16.28 -12.79 -5.60
N ALA A 107 17.43 -13.43 -5.81
CA ALA A 107 17.47 -14.87 -6.06
C ALA A 107 17.15 -15.68 -4.80
N ALA A 108 17.63 -15.21 -3.65
CA ALA A 108 17.25 -15.76 -2.34
C ALA A 108 15.78 -15.48 -1.99
N GLN A 109 15.23 -14.39 -2.51
CA GLN A 109 13.83 -14.00 -2.35
C GLN A 109 12.89 -14.60 -3.42
N ALA A 110 13.27 -15.69 -4.08
CA ALA A 110 12.41 -16.32 -5.10
C ALA A 110 11.03 -16.68 -4.53
N VAL A 111 10.99 -17.30 -3.36
CA VAL A 111 9.77 -17.64 -2.62
C VAL A 111 10.05 -17.54 -1.12
N GLN A 112 9.35 -16.67 -0.44
CA GLN A 112 9.40 -16.53 1.01
C GLN A 112 8.00 -16.80 1.59
N ARG A 113 7.94 -17.54 2.68
CA ARG A 113 6.70 -17.90 3.38
C ARG A 113 6.78 -17.45 4.83
N PHE A 114 5.78 -16.71 5.25
CA PHE A 114 5.67 -16.12 6.58
C PHE A 114 4.39 -16.61 7.26
N ALA A 115 4.53 -17.40 8.31
CA ALA A 115 3.42 -17.90 9.12
C ALA A 115 3.50 -17.41 10.56
N ALA A 116 4.67 -16.93 10.99
CA ALA A 116 4.95 -16.44 12.32
C ALA A 116 6.01 -15.33 12.28
N TYR A 117 6.11 -14.55 13.36
CA TYR A 117 7.13 -13.50 13.50
C TYR A 117 8.56 -14.02 13.34
N ALA A 118 8.84 -15.26 13.77
CA ALA A 118 10.14 -15.89 13.59
C ALA A 118 10.54 -16.04 12.10
N ASP A 119 9.58 -16.12 11.20
CA ASP A 119 9.87 -16.16 9.76
C ASP A 119 10.37 -14.79 9.27
N LEU A 120 9.82 -13.69 9.80
CA LEU A 120 10.28 -12.33 9.50
C LEU A 120 11.74 -12.13 9.93
N ASP A 121 12.09 -12.63 11.11
CA ASP A 121 13.47 -12.57 11.62
C ASP A 121 14.40 -13.45 10.77
N ARG A 122 13.96 -14.64 10.38
CA ARG A 122 14.72 -15.58 9.56
C ARG A 122 15.06 -15.02 8.18
N TYR A 123 14.15 -14.25 7.58
CA TYR A 123 14.35 -13.63 6.27
C TYR A 123 14.91 -12.20 6.38
N GLU A 124 15.28 -11.76 7.60
CA GLU A 124 15.86 -10.43 7.86
C GLU A 124 15.00 -9.30 7.29
N CYS A 125 13.68 -9.42 7.45
CA CYS A 125 12.73 -8.45 6.89
C CYS A 125 12.98 -7.05 7.41
N THR A 126 12.98 -6.08 6.49
CA THR A 126 13.02 -4.66 6.80
C THR A 126 11.75 -4.21 7.52
N ILE A 127 11.74 -2.99 8.06
CA ILE A 127 10.54 -2.42 8.69
C ILE A 127 9.39 -2.34 7.69
N GLU A 128 9.63 -1.89 6.46
CA GLU A 128 8.60 -1.84 5.41
C GLU A 128 7.99 -3.21 5.10
N GLU A 129 8.83 -4.24 4.99
CA GLU A 129 8.34 -5.60 4.75
C GLU A 129 7.48 -6.08 5.94
N ARG A 130 7.89 -5.75 7.16
CA ARG A 130 7.12 -6.07 8.37
C ARG A 130 5.79 -5.31 8.42
N GLU A 131 5.74 -4.04 8.04
CA GLU A 131 4.50 -3.26 7.92
C GLU A 131 3.47 -3.95 7.02
N GLU A 132 3.94 -4.64 6.00
CA GLU A 132 3.09 -5.33 5.04
C GLU A 132 2.73 -6.76 5.47
N TYR A 133 3.59 -7.46 6.22
CA TYR A 133 3.40 -8.89 6.52
C TYR A 133 2.84 -9.14 7.94
N GLU A 134 3.28 -8.38 8.96
CA GLU A 134 2.84 -8.56 10.35
C GLU A 134 1.31 -8.50 10.50
N PRO A 135 0.58 -7.55 9.88
CA PRO A 135 -0.87 -7.49 10.00
C PRO A 135 -1.60 -8.72 9.48
N HIS A 136 -1.06 -9.41 8.48
CA HIS A 136 -1.62 -10.67 7.99
C HIS A 136 -1.33 -11.83 8.94
N ILE A 137 -0.13 -11.87 9.51
CA ILE A 137 0.25 -12.88 10.52
C ILE A 137 -0.63 -12.72 11.76
N ASP A 138 -0.85 -11.48 12.22
CA ASP A 138 -1.75 -11.17 13.35
C ASP A 138 -3.19 -11.57 13.05
N ALA A 139 -3.64 -11.39 11.81
CA ALA A 139 -4.92 -11.90 11.35
C ALA A 139 -4.93 -13.43 11.22
N GLY A 140 -3.80 -14.12 11.47
CA GLY A 140 -3.61 -15.58 11.40
C GLY A 140 -3.64 -16.10 9.96
N CYS A 141 -3.25 -15.30 8.98
CA CYS A 141 -3.05 -15.72 7.60
C CYS A 141 -1.58 -16.10 7.40
N VAL A 142 -1.33 -16.99 6.44
CA VAL A 142 0.01 -17.20 5.90
C VAL A 142 0.25 -16.15 4.82
N VAL A 143 1.44 -15.56 4.79
CA VAL A 143 1.85 -14.62 3.74
C VAL A 143 2.92 -15.25 2.87
N TYR A 144 2.80 -15.07 1.57
CA TYR A 144 3.87 -15.33 0.62
C TYR A 144 4.31 -14.02 -0.04
N ALA A 145 5.63 -13.84 -0.16
CA ALA A 145 6.23 -12.80 -0.97
C ALA A 145 7.42 -13.37 -1.74
N GLY A 146 7.78 -12.76 -2.86
CA GLY A 146 8.93 -13.17 -3.65
C GLY A 146 8.76 -12.88 -5.13
N VAL A 147 9.82 -13.14 -5.89
CA VAL A 147 9.89 -12.78 -7.32
C VAL A 147 9.40 -13.87 -8.27
N ASP A 148 9.25 -15.12 -7.81
CA ASP A 148 8.75 -16.24 -8.60
C ASP A 148 7.27 -16.50 -8.31
N TYR A 149 6.40 -15.72 -8.95
CA TYR A 149 4.97 -15.77 -8.70
C TYR A 149 4.31 -17.11 -9.06
N GLU A 150 4.86 -17.85 -10.02
CA GLU A 150 4.33 -19.15 -10.34
C GLU A 150 4.64 -20.16 -9.22
N ARG A 151 5.88 -20.22 -8.74
CA ARG A 151 6.24 -21.09 -7.61
C ARG A 151 5.47 -20.72 -6.35
N ILE A 152 5.32 -19.42 -6.07
CA ILE A 152 4.51 -18.94 -4.94
C ILE A 152 3.08 -19.47 -5.08
N LEU A 153 2.46 -19.30 -6.25
CA LEU A 153 1.10 -19.76 -6.50
C LEU A 153 0.94 -21.27 -6.23
N ARG A 154 1.84 -22.09 -6.81
CA ARG A 154 1.79 -23.56 -6.64
C ARG A 154 1.98 -24.00 -5.19
N GLN A 155 2.81 -23.28 -4.42
CA GLN A 155 2.95 -23.56 -2.98
C GLN A 155 1.72 -23.10 -2.20
N ALA A 156 1.22 -21.90 -2.42
CA ALA A 156 0.03 -21.38 -1.77
C ALA A 156 -1.20 -22.31 -1.98
N GLU A 157 -1.39 -22.83 -3.18
CA GLU A 157 -2.48 -23.76 -3.53
C GLU A 157 -2.49 -25.03 -2.66
N THR A 158 -1.36 -25.46 -2.12
CA THR A 158 -1.28 -26.68 -1.28
C THR A 158 -1.83 -26.49 0.12
N GLU A 159 -1.84 -25.26 0.62
CA GLU A 159 -2.27 -24.95 1.99
C GLU A 159 -3.45 -23.98 2.09
N ALA A 160 -3.81 -23.31 1.00
CA ALA A 160 -4.93 -22.39 0.95
C ALA A 160 -6.25 -23.04 0.56
N ASP A 161 -7.35 -22.53 1.10
CA ASP A 161 -8.69 -22.71 0.56
C ASP A 161 -9.06 -21.53 -0.35
N VAL A 162 -8.52 -20.32 -0.03
CA VAL A 162 -8.64 -19.08 -0.80
C VAL A 162 -7.29 -18.36 -0.82
N ILE A 163 -6.92 -17.85 -1.98
CA ILE A 163 -5.74 -16.99 -2.16
C ILE A 163 -6.20 -15.53 -2.21
N LEU A 164 -5.60 -14.69 -1.38
CA LEU A 164 -5.84 -13.27 -1.34
C LEU A 164 -4.66 -12.53 -1.97
N TRP A 165 -4.86 -12.04 -3.21
CA TRP A 165 -3.87 -11.19 -3.85
C TRP A 165 -3.95 -9.79 -3.25
N ASP A 166 -2.95 -9.43 -2.46
CA ASP A 166 -2.80 -8.10 -1.85
C ASP A 166 -1.63 -7.33 -2.48
N GLY A 167 -1.27 -7.60 -3.70
CA GLY A 167 -0.26 -6.92 -4.53
C GLY A 167 0.60 -5.84 -3.86
N GLY A 168 1.47 -5.24 -4.61
CA GLY A 168 2.27 -4.10 -4.13
C GLY A 168 1.65 -2.76 -4.56
N ASN A 169 2.44 -1.90 -5.14
CA ASN A 169 2.18 -0.53 -5.57
C ASN A 169 1.02 -0.36 -6.59
N ASN A 170 -0.18 -0.90 -6.25
CA ASN A 170 -1.38 -0.84 -7.09
C ASN A 170 -1.20 -1.48 -8.48
N ASP A 171 -0.41 -2.54 -8.54
CA ASP A 171 -0.19 -3.32 -9.75
C ASP A 171 -1.49 -3.93 -10.28
N LEU A 172 -1.48 -4.37 -11.54
CA LEU A 172 -2.47 -5.33 -12.02
C LEU A 172 -2.31 -6.63 -11.24
N PRO A 173 -3.40 -7.37 -10.94
CA PRO A 173 -3.28 -8.68 -10.33
C PRO A 173 -2.40 -9.61 -11.18
N PHE A 174 -1.47 -10.35 -10.54
CA PHE A 174 -0.65 -11.34 -11.25
C PHE A 174 -1.31 -12.71 -11.29
N TYR A 175 -2.33 -12.92 -10.45
CA TYR A 175 -3.20 -14.08 -10.50
C TYR A 175 -4.57 -13.67 -11.01
N ARG A 176 -5.14 -14.46 -11.89
CA ARG A 176 -6.48 -14.22 -12.42
C ARG A 176 -7.50 -14.30 -11.28
N PRO A 177 -8.15 -13.19 -10.94
CA PRO A 177 -9.09 -13.18 -9.84
C PRO A 177 -10.44 -13.78 -10.23
N ASP A 178 -11.08 -14.44 -9.26
CA ASP A 178 -12.50 -14.80 -9.29
C ASP A 178 -13.36 -13.66 -8.72
N LEU A 179 -12.77 -12.81 -7.84
CA LEU A 179 -13.32 -11.55 -7.40
C LEU A 179 -12.23 -10.47 -7.42
N HIS A 180 -12.40 -9.47 -8.26
CA HIS A 180 -11.50 -8.30 -8.31
C HIS A 180 -12.13 -7.12 -7.58
N VAL A 181 -11.56 -6.76 -6.43
CA VAL A 181 -11.94 -5.59 -5.62
C VAL A 181 -10.96 -4.46 -5.90
N CYS A 182 -11.45 -3.29 -6.32
CA CYS A 182 -10.64 -2.10 -6.52
C CYS A 182 -11.09 -0.96 -5.61
N LEU A 183 -10.17 -0.26 -4.97
CA LEU A 183 -10.45 0.87 -4.09
C LEU A 183 -10.23 2.21 -4.79
N VAL A 184 -11.14 3.14 -4.56
CA VAL A 184 -11.06 4.56 -4.98
C VAL A 184 -11.16 5.48 -3.76
N ASP A 185 -10.63 6.70 -3.87
CA ASP A 185 -10.45 7.64 -2.76
C ASP A 185 -11.18 8.96 -3.02
N PRO A 186 -12.30 9.24 -2.37
CA PRO A 186 -13.01 10.50 -2.54
C PRO A 186 -12.29 11.72 -1.92
N LEU A 187 -11.19 11.52 -1.18
CA LEU A 187 -10.30 12.61 -0.77
C LEU A 187 -9.41 13.10 -1.91
N ARG A 188 -9.33 12.34 -3.01
CA ARG A 188 -8.55 12.66 -4.22
C ARG A 188 -9.37 12.38 -5.49
N PRO A 189 -10.51 13.08 -5.69
CA PRO A 189 -11.37 12.86 -6.85
C PRO A 189 -10.61 13.07 -8.18
N GLY A 190 -10.80 12.15 -9.11
CA GLY A 190 -10.15 12.15 -10.42
C GLY A 190 -8.87 11.31 -10.49
N ASP A 191 -8.29 10.89 -9.37
CA ASP A 191 -7.12 10.01 -9.37
C ASP A 191 -7.44 8.63 -9.98
N GLU A 192 -8.69 8.18 -9.90
CA GLU A 192 -9.19 6.94 -10.50
C GLU A 192 -9.08 6.93 -12.04
N ARG A 193 -8.86 8.11 -12.66
CA ARG A 193 -8.69 8.30 -14.13
C ARG A 193 -7.31 8.77 -14.54
N ARG A 194 -6.42 9.07 -13.60
CA ARG A 194 -5.16 9.75 -13.89
C ARG A 194 -3.93 8.90 -13.71
N TYR A 195 -4.07 7.73 -13.09
CA TYR A 195 -2.93 6.89 -12.71
C TYR A 195 -2.97 5.51 -13.35
N HIS A 196 -1.79 5.05 -13.76
CA HIS A 196 -1.56 3.71 -14.29
C HIS A 196 -0.97 2.82 -13.18
N PRO A 197 -1.46 1.58 -12.98
CA PRO A 197 -2.60 0.93 -13.65
C PRO A 197 -3.95 1.14 -12.94
N GLY A 198 -4.07 2.12 -12.05
CA GLY A 198 -5.27 2.38 -11.26
C GLY A 198 -6.54 2.43 -12.08
N GLU A 199 -6.56 3.17 -13.21
CA GLU A 199 -7.71 3.20 -14.10
C GLU A 199 -8.03 1.83 -14.70
N ALA A 200 -7.01 1.07 -15.10
CA ALA A 200 -7.21 -0.28 -15.63
C ALA A 200 -7.81 -1.21 -14.57
N ASN A 201 -7.39 -1.09 -13.32
CA ASN A 201 -7.96 -1.84 -12.19
C ASN A 201 -9.45 -1.52 -11.98
N VAL A 202 -9.84 -0.23 -12.01
CA VAL A 202 -11.26 0.18 -11.93
C VAL A 202 -12.08 -0.42 -13.06
N ARG A 203 -11.57 -0.40 -14.30
CA ARG A 203 -12.27 -0.92 -15.48
C ARG A 203 -12.45 -2.43 -15.46
N MET A 204 -11.57 -3.17 -14.76
CA MET A 204 -11.61 -4.62 -14.65
C MET A 204 -12.30 -5.13 -13.38
N ALA A 205 -12.54 -4.25 -12.40
CA ALA A 205 -13.07 -4.65 -11.11
C ALA A 205 -14.51 -5.17 -11.20
N ASP A 206 -14.80 -6.23 -10.44
CA ASP A 206 -16.16 -6.72 -10.20
C ASP A 206 -16.85 -5.86 -9.13
N LEU A 207 -16.06 -5.36 -8.20
CA LEU A 207 -16.50 -4.55 -7.07
C LEU A 207 -15.55 -3.38 -6.84
N VAL A 208 -16.11 -2.17 -6.73
CA VAL A 208 -15.35 -0.96 -6.39
C VAL A 208 -15.77 -0.47 -5.01
N ILE A 209 -14.79 -0.28 -4.13
CA ILE A 209 -15.00 0.31 -2.81
C ILE A 209 -14.62 1.79 -2.86
N VAL A 210 -15.59 2.66 -2.63
CA VAL A 210 -15.35 4.08 -2.33
C VAL A 210 -15.03 4.16 -0.84
N ASN A 211 -13.75 4.28 -0.51
CA ASN A 211 -13.26 4.24 0.88
C ASN A 211 -13.16 5.64 1.49
N LYS A 212 -13.00 5.73 2.83
CA LYS A 212 -12.86 6.98 3.59
C LYS A 212 -14.05 7.96 3.41
N CYS A 213 -15.24 7.42 3.20
CA CYS A 213 -16.44 8.24 3.03
C CYS A 213 -16.79 9.04 4.29
N ASP A 214 -16.31 8.64 5.47
CA ASP A 214 -16.45 9.36 6.74
C ASP A 214 -15.63 10.66 6.80
N ALA A 215 -14.55 10.76 6.02
CA ALA A 215 -13.67 11.91 5.98
C ALA A 215 -13.87 12.79 4.73
N ALA A 216 -14.61 12.33 3.72
CA ALA A 216 -14.81 13.02 2.46
C ALA A 216 -16.12 13.83 2.42
N ARG A 217 -16.17 14.85 1.58
CA ARG A 217 -17.40 15.61 1.34
C ARG A 217 -18.38 14.77 0.50
N PRO A 218 -19.71 14.88 0.72
CA PRO A 218 -20.69 14.13 -0.05
C PRO A 218 -20.57 14.31 -1.57
N GLU A 219 -20.32 15.53 -2.03
CA GLU A 219 -20.15 15.83 -3.46
C GLU A 219 -18.94 15.14 -4.09
N ASP A 220 -17.83 14.95 -3.34
CA ASP A 220 -16.64 14.24 -3.82
C ASP A 220 -16.89 12.72 -3.89
N ILE A 221 -17.66 12.18 -2.93
CA ILE A 221 -18.09 10.77 -2.98
C ILE A 221 -18.95 10.52 -4.22
N ASP A 222 -19.93 11.37 -4.46
CA ASP A 222 -20.84 11.25 -5.61
C ASP A 222 -20.10 11.44 -6.94
N ALA A 223 -19.12 12.35 -7.01
CA ALA A 223 -18.29 12.57 -8.19
C ALA A 223 -17.44 11.34 -8.52
N VAL A 224 -16.80 10.72 -7.52
CA VAL A 224 -16.00 9.48 -7.70
C VAL A 224 -16.89 8.32 -8.14
N GLU A 225 -18.08 8.15 -7.53
CA GLU A 225 -19.02 7.12 -7.98
C GLU A 225 -19.48 7.32 -9.42
N ALA A 226 -19.80 8.55 -9.81
CA ALA A 226 -20.20 8.86 -11.18
C ALA A 226 -19.07 8.52 -12.16
N SER A 227 -17.84 8.87 -11.80
CA SER A 227 -16.62 8.53 -12.55
C SER A 227 -16.44 7.02 -12.72
N VAL A 228 -16.61 6.25 -11.64
CA VAL A 228 -16.53 4.78 -11.67
C VAL A 228 -17.64 4.19 -12.56
N ARG A 229 -18.89 4.65 -12.43
CA ARG A 229 -20.02 4.15 -13.26
C ARG A 229 -19.81 4.39 -14.74
N GLU A 230 -19.19 5.53 -15.10
CA GLU A 230 -18.83 5.82 -16.49
C GLU A 230 -17.75 4.86 -17.03
N MET A 231 -16.72 4.58 -16.21
CA MET A 231 -15.61 3.70 -16.61
C MET A 231 -15.97 2.23 -16.60
N ASN A 232 -16.78 1.80 -15.62
CA ASN A 232 -17.17 0.42 -15.39
C ASN A 232 -18.64 0.34 -14.90
N PRO A 233 -19.60 0.37 -15.83
CA PRO A 233 -21.03 0.34 -15.48
C PRO A 233 -21.50 -0.99 -14.87
N LEU A 234 -20.69 -2.06 -14.97
CA LEU A 234 -21.03 -3.39 -14.46
C LEU A 234 -20.54 -3.62 -13.03
N ALA A 235 -19.58 -2.81 -12.54
CA ALA A 235 -19.04 -2.97 -11.21
C ALA A 235 -20.11 -2.68 -10.14
N GLN A 236 -20.12 -3.51 -9.09
CA GLN A 236 -20.81 -3.15 -7.86
C GLN A 236 -20.03 -2.03 -7.16
N ILE A 237 -20.74 -1.03 -6.61
CA ILE A 237 -20.08 0.06 -5.88
C ILE A 237 -20.54 0.01 -4.43
N HIS A 238 -19.58 -0.04 -3.51
CA HIS A 238 -19.83 -0.05 -2.07
C HIS A 238 -19.14 1.15 -1.41
N ARG A 239 -19.88 1.88 -0.56
CA ARG A 239 -19.32 2.97 0.26
C ARG A 239 -18.82 2.39 1.57
N CYS A 240 -17.58 2.70 1.91
CA CYS A 240 -16.96 2.31 3.17
C CYS A 240 -16.35 3.51 3.87
N ASP A 241 -16.35 3.46 5.20
CA ASP A 241 -15.65 4.39 6.06
C ASP A 241 -14.31 3.81 6.48
N SER A 242 -13.42 4.68 6.94
CA SER A 242 -12.10 4.32 7.50
C SER A 242 -11.89 5.01 8.86
N PRO A 243 -12.74 4.71 9.86
CA PRO A 243 -12.64 5.37 11.15
C PRO A 243 -11.28 5.12 11.80
N VAL A 244 -10.69 6.19 12.33
CA VAL A 244 -9.44 6.14 13.08
C VAL A 244 -9.75 6.07 14.57
N THR A 245 -9.11 5.13 15.27
CA THR A 245 -9.16 4.99 16.72
C THR A 245 -7.76 5.12 17.30
N VAL A 246 -7.63 5.67 18.50
CA VAL A 246 -6.33 5.81 19.19
C VAL A 246 -6.37 4.99 20.47
N GLU A 247 -5.59 3.93 20.51
CA GLU A 247 -5.43 3.11 21.70
C GLU A 247 -4.67 3.92 22.76
N GLY A 248 -5.26 4.06 23.96
CA GLY A 248 -4.68 4.87 25.02
C GLY A 248 -4.71 6.39 24.76
N GLY A 249 -5.59 6.87 23.87
CA GLY A 249 -5.69 8.30 23.49
C GLY A 249 -5.80 9.28 24.66
N ALA A 250 -6.39 8.89 25.79
CA ALA A 250 -6.41 9.69 27.00
C ALA A 250 -5.01 10.04 27.53
N ALA A 251 -4.00 9.25 27.24
CA ALA A 251 -2.63 9.49 27.66
C ALA A 251 -1.95 10.65 26.90
N VAL A 252 -2.52 11.09 25.78
CA VAL A 252 -2.01 12.19 24.95
C VAL A 252 -2.93 13.39 24.88
N GLU A 253 -4.11 13.34 25.53
CA GLU A 253 -5.04 14.46 25.61
C GLU A 253 -4.36 15.69 26.25
N GLY A 254 -4.43 16.84 25.58
CA GLY A 254 -3.83 18.09 26.02
C GLY A 254 -2.31 18.16 25.98
N LYS A 255 -1.62 17.13 25.42
CA LYS A 255 -0.16 17.10 25.27
C LYS A 255 0.28 17.60 23.90
N ASP A 256 1.54 18.06 23.82
CA ASP A 256 2.24 18.30 22.59
C ASP A 256 2.80 16.97 22.07
N VAL A 257 2.50 16.58 20.83
CA VAL A 257 2.88 15.28 20.29
C VAL A 257 3.64 15.37 18.97
N ILE A 258 4.50 14.38 18.72
CA ILE A 258 4.99 14.05 17.37
C ILE A 258 4.02 13.05 16.76
N VAL A 259 3.69 13.26 15.49
CA VAL A 259 2.95 12.26 14.72
C VAL A 259 3.92 11.53 13.81
N VAL A 260 3.99 10.20 13.92
CA VAL A 260 4.72 9.32 13.01
C VAL A 260 3.73 8.69 12.06
N GLU A 261 3.88 8.95 10.77
CA GLU A 261 3.02 8.44 9.71
C GLU A 261 3.70 7.35 8.88
N ASP A 262 2.91 6.54 8.19
CA ASP A 262 3.37 5.62 7.19
C ASP A 262 4.18 6.33 6.10
N GLY A 263 5.43 5.92 5.92
CA GLY A 263 6.37 6.56 4.99
C GLY A 263 5.89 6.59 3.55
N PRO A 264 5.48 5.44 2.95
CA PRO A 264 4.92 5.38 1.60
C PRO A 264 3.71 6.29 1.35
N THR A 265 2.83 6.45 2.32
CA THR A 265 1.67 7.36 2.21
C THR A 265 2.10 8.81 1.96
N LEU A 266 3.14 9.27 2.64
CA LEU A 266 3.66 10.63 2.49
C LEU A 266 4.51 10.79 1.24
N THR A 267 5.42 9.85 0.96
CA THR A 267 6.41 9.98 -0.10
C THR A 267 5.87 9.58 -1.47
N HIS A 268 5.17 8.46 -1.60
CA HIS A 268 4.59 7.97 -2.85
C HIS A 268 3.13 8.38 -3.02
N GLY A 269 2.35 8.38 -1.94
CA GLY A 269 0.96 8.83 -1.95
C GLY A 269 0.77 10.33 -2.09
N SER A 270 1.84 11.13 -1.94
CA SER A 270 1.82 12.60 -1.97
C SER A 270 0.83 13.22 -0.96
N MET A 271 0.49 12.49 0.10
CA MET A 271 -0.37 13.00 1.17
C MET A 271 0.44 13.86 2.14
N THR A 272 -0.23 14.83 2.77
CA THR A 272 0.38 15.69 3.79
C THR A 272 0.15 15.17 5.21
N PHE A 273 -0.75 14.19 5.37
CA PHE A 273 -1.09 13.55 6.65
C PHE A 273 -1.67 12.16 6.43
N GLY A 274 -1.71 11.35 7.46
CA GLY A 274 -2.31 10.01 7.48
C GLY A 274 -3.15 9.78 8.74
N ALA A 275 -3.22 8.53 9.18
CA ALA A 275 -4.03 8.11 10.33
C ALA A 275 -3.54 8.70 11.66
N GLY A 276 -2.25 8.97 11.80
CA GLY A 276 -1.68 9.55 13.00
C GLY A 276 -2.20 10.96 13.29
N VAL A 277 -2.26 11.83 12.26
CA VAL A 277 -2.80 13.19 12.41
C VAL A 277 -4.31 13.16 12.72
N VAL A 278 -5.06 12.30 12.03
CA VAL A 278 -6.49 12.11 12.30
C VAL A 278 -6.69 11.62 13.74
N GLY A 279 -5.89 10.64 14.17
CA GLY A 279 -5.92 10.10 15.52
C GLY A 279 -5.53 11.12 16.57
N ALA A 280 -4.46 11.89 16.36
CA ALA A 280 -4.04 12.95 17.26
C ALA A 280 -5.14 14.01 17.45
N SER A 281 -5.79 14.41 16.36
CA SER A 281 -6.93 15.33 16.40
C SER A 281 -8.11 14.76 17.18
N ALA A 282 -8.45 13.49 16.96
CA ALA A 282 -9.52 12.79 17.67
C ALA A 282 -9.22 12.64 19.18
N ALA A 283 -7.95 12.41 19.55
CA ALA A 283 -7.47 12.34 20.92
C ALA A 283 -7.35 13.71 21.62
N ARG A 284 -7.67 14.81 20.92
CA ARG A 284 -7.63 16.17 21.44
C ARG A 284 -6.26 16.56 22.04
N VAL A 285 -5.19 16.28 21.30
CA VAL A 285 -3.84 16.74 21.66
C VAL A 285 -3.79 18.27 21.67
N SER A 286 -2.87 18.86 22.44
CA SER A 286 -2.67 20.32 22.47
C SER A 286 -2.13 20.83 21.13
N ARG A 287 -1.11 20.14 20.60
CA ARG A 287 -0.43 20.54 19.37
C ARG A 287 0.30 19.35 18.76
N ILE A 288 0.34 19.29 17.44
CA ILE A 288 1.28 18.45 16.68
C ILE A 288 2.53 19.29 16.44
N VAL A 289 3.66 18.83 16.96
CA VAL A 289 4.96 19.49 16.83
C VAL A 289 5.59 19.07 15.52
N ASP A 290 5.98 20.03 14.68
CA ASP A 290 6.71 19.77 13.45
C ASP A 290 8.13 19.25 13.77
N PRO A 291 8.47 18.01 13.39
CA PRO A 291 9.79 17.42 13.63
C PRO A 291 10.84 17.85 12.59
N SER A 292 10.45 18.45 11.47
CA SER A 292 11.36 18.74 10.37
C SER A 292 12.55 19.66 10.74
N PRO A 293 12.42 20.65 11.65
CA PRO A 293 13.57 21.44 12.09
C PRO A 293 14.60 20.67 12.94
N TYR A 294 14.21 19.50 13.45
CA TYR A 294 15.04 18.65 14.32
C TYR A 294 15.57 17.41 13.58
N ALA A 295 15.23 17.27 12.29
CA ALA A 295 15.57 16.11 11.49
C ALA A 295 17.08 15.99 11.28
N VAL A 296 17.58 14.77 11.45
CA VAL A 296 19.00 14.43 11.22
C VAL A 296 19.14 13.39 10.12
N GLY A 297 20.33 13.28 9.53
CA GLY A 297 20.73 12.23 8.60
C GLY A 297 19.76 12.04 7.44
N SER A 298 19.30 10.83 7.26
CA SER A 298 18.38 10.41 6.18
C SER A 298 17.04 11.13 6.21
N LEU A 299 16.54 11.52 7.40
CA LEU A 299 15.27 12.25 7.54
C LEU A 299 15.39 13.69 7.04
N ALA A 300 16.50 14.37 7.28
CA ALA A 300 16.76 15.69 6.73
C ALA A 300 16.76 15.66 5.19
N ALA A 301 17.38 14.63 4.58
CA ALA A 301 17.37 14.41 3.13
C ALA A 301 15.95 14.11 2.63
N THR A 302 15.16 13.34 3.38
CA THR A 302 13.76 13.02 3.04
C THR A 302 12.90 14.27 3.00
N TYR A 303 12.95 15.15 4.00
CA TYR A 303 12.19 16.41 3.99
C TYR A 303 12.61 17.34 2.86
N ALA A 304 13.90 17.38 2.51
CA ALA A 304 14.36 18.17 1.38
C ALA A 304 13.79 17.67 0.06
N LYS A 305 13.62 16.34 -0.10
CA LYS A 305 13.07 15.70 -1.29
C LYS A 305 11.53 15.74 -1.33
N TYR A 306 10.89 15.63 -0.16
CA TYR A 306 9.43 15.55 -0.02
C TYR A 306 8.92 16.64 0.96
N PRO A 307 8.83 17.91 0.52
CA PRO A 307 8.39 19.02 1.38
C PRO A 307 6.96 18.86 1.92
N ASN A 308 6.12 18.05 1.24
CA ASN A 308 4.77 17.74 1.69
C ASN A 308 4.72 16.90 2.98
N ALA A 309 5.82 16.25 3.35
CA ALA A 309 5.93 15.49 4.60
C ALA A 309 6.24 16.36 5.82
N CYS A 310 6.54 17.67 5.66
CA CYS A 310 6.75 18.58 6.79
C CYS A 310 5.52 18.64 7.69
N GLY A 311 5.74 18.73 9.01
CA GLY A 311 4.70 18.74 10.03
C GLY A 311 4.43 17.36 10.65
N VAL A 312 4.85 16.28 10.01
CA VAL A 312 4.79 14.90 10.53
C VAL A 312 6.10 14.17 10.26
N LEU A 313 6.33 13.05 10.92
CA LEU A 313 7.54 12.26 10.80
C LEU A 313 7.26 11.02 9.95
N PRO A 314 7.85 10.87 8.75
CA PRO A 314 7.72 9.65 7.98
C PRO A 314 8.42 8.50 8.70
N ALA A 315 7.74 7.37 8.88
CA ALA A 315 8.35 6.14 9.37
C ALA A 315 9.31 5.62 8.30
N MET A 316 10.60 5.84 8.53
CA MET A 316 11.69 5.38 7.66
C MET A 316 12.55 4.41 8.44
N GLY A 317 12.85 3.23 7.91
CA GLY A 317 13.58 2.21 8.67
C GLY A 317 14.12 1.07 7.83
N TYR A 318 14.71 1.40 6.68
CA TYR A 318 15.34 0.40 5.80
C TYR A 318 16.70 -0.10 6.31
N SER A 319 17.33 0.65 7.23
CA SER A 319 18.65 0.31 7.78
C SER A 319 18.75 0.71 9.24
N SER A 320 19.70 0.10 9.96
CA SER A 320 20.00 0.49 11.36
C SER A 320 20.43 1.94 11.51
N GLU A 321 20.94 2.57 10.44
CA GLU A 321 21.28 3.99 10.42
C GLU A 321 20.03 4.85 10.40
N GLN A 322 19.07 4.52 9.53
CA GLN A 322 17.79 5.24 9.45
C GLN A 322 16.97 5.11 10.73
N ILE A 323 17.02 3.94 11.41
CA ILE A 323 16.38 3.77 12.72
C ILE A 323 17.00 4.73 13.74
N ARG A 324 18.33 4.84 13.80
CA ARG A 324 19.02 5.80 14.68
C ARG A 324 18.67 7.25 14.36
N ASP A 325 18.58 7.60 13.07
CA ASP A 325 18.17 8.95 12.65
C ASP A 325 16.73 9.26 13.09
N LEU A 326 15.85 8.28 13.00
CA LEU A 326 14.45 8.37 13.45
C LEU A 326 14.37 8.58 14.96
N GLU A 327 15.08 7.76 15.75
CA GLU A 327 15.17 7.89 17.21
C GLU A 327 15.75 9.26 17.61
N ALA A 328 16.86 9.66 17.00
CA ALA A 328 17.52 10.95 17.31
C ALA A 328 16.61 12.14 16.97
N THR A 329 15.88 12.10 15.86
CA THR A 329 14.93 13.14 15.49
C THR A 329 13.76 13.21 16.47
N ILE A 330 13.23 12.05 16.88
CA ILE A 330 12.14 11.96 17.88
C ILE A 330 12.61 12.56 19.22
N GLU A 331 13.79 12.18 19.70
CA GLU A 331 14.31 12.68 20.99
C GLU A 331 14.61 14.18 20.97
N ALA A 332 15.11 14.70 19.85
CA ALA A 332 15.41 16.14 19.71
C ALA A 332 14.15 17.01 19.58
N THR A 333 13.03 16.46 19.13
CA THR A 333 11.78 17.19 18.94
C THR A 333 11.12 17.50 20.31
N PRO A 334 10.78 18.76 20.65
CA PRO A 334 10.20 19.13 21.95
C PRO A 334 8.71 18.76 22.03
N ALA A 335 8.43 17.49 22.27
CA ALA A 335 7.09 16.92 22.42
C ALA A 335 7.04 15.95 23.60
N ASP A 336 5.84 15.76 24.17
CA ASP A 336 5.61 14.93 25.37
C ASP A 336 5.38 13.45 25.01
N ALA A 337 4.89 13.17 23.81
CA ALA A 337 4.50 11.83 23.39
C ALA A 337 4.52 11.68 21.88
N ILE A 338 4.34 10.44 21.40
CA ILE A 338 4.29 10.06 20.00
C ILE A 338 2.90 9.48 19.71
N VAL A 339 2.27 9.93 18.61
CA VAL A 339 1.12 9.28 18.01
C VAL A 339 1.58 8.58 16.74
N SER A 340 1.54 7.25 16.75
CA SER A 340 1.95 6.42 15.62
C SER A 340 0.76 6.09 14.73
N GLY A 341 0.80 6.50 13.46
CA GLY A 341 -0.17 6.18 12.41
C GLY A 341 0.30 5.09 11.44
N THR A 342 1.45 4.47 11.72
CA THR A 342 1.97 3.35 10.91
C THR A 342 1.36 2.01 11.34
N PRO A 343 1.21 1.04 10.41
CA PRO A 343 0.70 -0.30 10.74
C PRO A 343 1.54 -1.08 11.73
N ILE A 344 2.87 -0.83 11.78
CA ILE A 344 3.81 -1.54 12.65
C ILE A 344 3.76 -1.03 14.09
N ASP A 345 4.06 -1.91 15.01
CA ASP A 345 4.29 -1.56 16.40
C ASP A 345 5.70 -0.96 16.60
N LEU A 346 5.77 0.37 16.59
CA LEU A 346 7.04 1.10 16.75
C LEU A 346 7.75 0.79 18.07
N THR A 347 7.06 0.30 19.10
CA THR A 347 7.69 -0.06 20.38
C THR A 347 8.63 -1.25 20.27
N ARG A 348 8.49 -2.08 19.22
CA ARG A 348 9.36 -3.21 18.93
C ARG A 348 10.62 -2.84 18.16
N VAL A 349 10.62 -1.65 17.56
CA VAL A 349 11.66 -1.24 16.60
C VAL A 349 12.48 -0.09 17.14
N LEU A 350 11.83 0.85 17.84
CA LEU A 350 12.46 2.06 18.33
C LEU A 350 12.74 1.98 19.84
N THR A 351 13.89 2.53 20.23
CA THR A 351 14.25 2.77 21.63
C THR A 351 14.20 4.27 21.91
N VAL A 352 13.03 4.75 22.35
CA VAL A 352 12.79 6.16 22.62
C VAL A 352 12.25 6.38 24.02
N SER A 353 12.50 7.57 24.61
CA SER A 353 12.06 7.92 25.97
C SER A 353 10.59 8.34 26.03
N LYS A 354 10.04 8.82 24.91
CA LYS A 354 8.67 9.34 24.83
C LYS A 354 7.65 8.21 24.70
N PRO A 355 6.52 8.25 25.43
CA PRO A 355 5.48 7.24 25.31
C PRO A 355 4.87 7.26 23.90
N ILE A 356 4.60 6.07 23.36
CA ILE A 356 3.99 5.87 22.05
C ILE A 356 2.54 5.42 22.25
N VAL A 357 1.60 6.11 21.60
CA VAL A 357 0.20 5.65 21.44
C VAL A 357 -0.06 5.36 19.97
N ARG A 358 -0.87 4.35 19.68
CA ARG A 358 -1.12 3.88 18.32
C ARG A 358 -2.47 4.38 17.81
N ALA A 359 -2.45 5.02 16.65
CA ALA A 359 -3.64 5.27 15.84
C ALA A 359 -3.83 4.09 14.88
N SER A 360 -4.96 3.44 14.97
CA SER A 360 -5.35 2.34 14.09
C SER A 360 -6.57 2.73 13.27
N TYR A 361 -6.73 2.11 12.12
CA TYR A 361 -7.86 2.33 11.23
C TYR A 361 -8.33 1.00 10.64
N GLU A 362 -9.65 0.87 10.51
CA GLU A 362 -10.28 -0.34 9.99
C GLU A 362 -11.32 0.03 8.93
N LEU A 363 -11.52 -0.88 7.97
CA LEU A 363 -12.59 -0.75 7.02
C LEU A 363 -13.94 -0.97 7.72
N ARG A 364 -14.90 -0.06 7.50
CA ARG A 364 -16.27 -0.20 7.98
C ARG A 364 -17.26 -0.03 6.84
N GLU A 365 -17.98 -1.09 6.53
CA GLU A 365 -19.06 -1.03 5.55
C GLU A 365 -20.17 -0.09 6.01
N ARG A 366 -20.64 0.83 5.16
CA ARG A 366 -21.86 1.62 5.43
C ARG A 366 -23.13 0.78 5.29
N GLU A 367 -23.08 -0.25 4.46
CA GLU A 367 -24.11 -1.27 4.30
C GLU A 367 -23.53 -2.63 4.73
N PRO A 368 -23.68 -3.02 6.01
CA PRO A 368 -23.02 -4.21 6.55
C PRO A 368 -23.41 -5.50 5.80
N GLY A 369 -22.41 -6.36 5.56
CA GLY A 369 -22.59 -7.69 4.97
C GLY A 369 -22.53 -7.72 3.44
N ARG A 370 -22.39 -6.59 2.76
CA ARG A 370 -22.26 -6.57 1.29
C ARG A 370 -20.97 -7.22 0.80
N LEU A 371 -19.86 -6.97 1.49
CA LEU A 371 -18.57 -7.62 1.16
C LEU A 371 -18.63 -9.11 1.43
N ARG A 372 -19.28 -9.53 2.51
CA ARG A 372 -19.53 -10.95 2.78
C ARG A 372 -20.34 -11.60 1.64
N ALA A 373 -21.42 -10.95 1.21
CA ALA A 373 -22.25 -11.46 0.11
C ALA A 373 -21.46 -11.57 -1.21
N ALA A 374 -20.57 -10.61 -1.51
CA ALA A 374 -19.71 -10.67 -2.68
C ALA A 374 -18.73 -11.85 -2.61
N LEU A 375 -18.14 -12.11 -1.43
CA LEU A 375 -17.29 -13.29 -1.22
C LEU A 375 -18.08 -14.60 -1.36
N ASP A 376 -19.29 -14.66 -0.80
CA ASP A 376 -20.16 -15.85 -0.87
C ASP A 376 -20.54 -16.20 -2.32
N ALA A 377 -20.76 -15.19 -3.15
CA ALA A 377 -21.09 -15.40 -4.57
C ALA A 377 -19.97 -16.07 -5.38
N VAL A 378 -18.71 -15.92 -4.94
CA VAL A 378 -17.54 -16.47 -5.64
C VAL A 378 -17.09 -17.80 -5.04
N LEU A 379 -17.30 -18.00 -3.74
CA LEU A 379 -16.81 -19.17 -3.03
C LEU A 379 -17.83 -20.31 -2.98
N GLY A 380 -19.08 -20.04 -3.25
CA GLY A 380 -20.20 -21.01 -3.28
C GLY A 380 -20.74 -21.25 -1.89
#